data_faae26f357627647462c84603ef7c104
#
_entry.id   faae26f357627647462c84603ef7c104
#
_cell.length_a   1.000
_cell.length_b   1.000
_cell.length_c   1.000
_cell.angle_alpha   90.00
_cell.angle_beta   90.00
_cell.angle_gamma   90.00
#
_symmetry.space_group_name_H-M   'P 1'
#
loop_
_entity.id
_entity.type
_entity.pdbx_description
1 polymer ?
#
loop_
_entity_poly.entity_id
_entity_poly.type
_entity_poly.pdbx_seq_one_letter_code
_entity_poly.pdbx_strand_id
1 'polypeptide(L)'
;TEAETAPQKLILCIGRGDVAVSGETADTFAANYKSFVEQVKAALPDTKVYVCSIPAYLSLTSTGDATGSADSDTDSDSKSSSDSDTSSDDSSSSKMSTVLDVTSYNEALKTLCKEEKVKYVDTTDLTDASYYGEDGSTMTKAYYEACINKILEAAFRNYVIQ
;
A
#
# COMPACT_ATOMS: atom_id res chain seq x y z
N THR A 1 17.38 -9.68 -37.43
CA THR A 1 16.38 -9.97 -36.38
C THR A 1 17.16 -10.12 -35.10
N GLU A 2 17.15 -9.06 -34.26
CA GLU A 2 17.64 -9.18 -32.88
C GLU A 2 16.80 -10.24 -32.19
N ALA A 3 17.46 -11.28 -31.65
CA ALA A 3 16.79 -12.24 -30.81
C ALA A 3 16.30 -11.48 -29.56
N GLU A 4 15.00 -11.36 -29.40
CA GLU A 4 14.41 -10.83 -28.17
C GLU A 4 14.83 -11.75 -27.02
N THR A 5 15.81 -11.31 -26.24
CA THR A 5 16.25 -12.04 -25.05
C THR A 5 15.22 -11.82 -23.95
N ALA A 6 14.67 -12.92 -23.42
CA ALA A 6 13.74 -12.85 -22.29
C ALA A 6 14.39 -12.12 -21.10
N PRO A 7 13.63 -11.33 -20.34
CA PRO A 7 14.16 -10.62 -19.20
C PRO A 7 14.65 -11.60 -18.12
N GLN A 8 15.79 -11.32 -17.51
CA GLN A 8 16.30 -12.16 -16.41
C GLN A 8 15.45 -12.05 -15.13
N LYS A 9 14.81 -10.91 -14.93
CA LYS A 9 13.96 -10.61 -13.78
C LYS A 9 12.71 -9.85 -14.22
N LEU A 10 11.57 -10.25 -13.72
CA LEU A 10 10.29 -9.58 -13.91
C LEU A 10 9.73 -9.17 -12.56
N ILE A 11 9.35 -7.91 -12.41
CA ILE A 11 8.82 -7.36 -11.17
C ILE A 11 7.36 -6.98 -11.41
N LEU A 12 6.47 -7.54 -10.62
CA LEU A 12 5.02 -7.35 -10.70
C LEU A 12 4.57 -6.46 -9.54
N CYS A 13 4.22 -5.22 -9.84
CA CYS A 13 3.62 -4.23 -8.92
C CYS A 13 2.19 -3.94 -9.37
N ILE A 14 1.33 -4.94 -9.36
CA ILE A 14 -0.04 -4.90 -9.87
C ILE A 14 -1.03 -5.43 -8.83
N GLY A 15 -2.32 -5.20 -9.04
CA GLY A 15 -3.41 -5.71 -8.20
C GLY A 15 -4.11 -4.65 -7.33
N ARG A 16 -3.56 -3.45 -7.20
CA ARG A 16 -4.16 -2.40 -6.36
C ARG A 16 -5.53 -1.95 -6.88
N GLY A 17 -5.66 -1.78 -8.19
CA GLY A 17 -6.94 -1.43 -8.82
C GLY A 17 -7.98 -2.53 -8.67
N ASP A 18 -7.56 -3.79 -8.78
CA ASP A 18 -8.45 -4.94 -8.65
C ASP A 18 -9.06 -5.02 -7.25
N VAL A 19 -8.24 -4.86 -6.22
CA VAL A 19 -8.69 -4.84 -4.81
C VAL A 19 -9.62 -3.66 -4.52
N ALA A 20 -9.38 -2.50 -5.13
CA ALA A 20 -10.17 -1.30 -4.88
C ALA A 20 -11.56 -1.32 -5.55
N VAL A 21 -11.68 -1.98 -6.69
CA VAL A 21 -12.87 -1.86 -7.57
C VAL A 21 -13.74 -3.11 -7.55
N SER A 22 -13.15 -4.30 -7.47
CA SER A 22 -13.87 -5.55 -7.75
C SER A 22 -14.76 -6.02 -6.61
N GLY A 23 -14.48 -5.63 -5.36
CA GLY A 23 -15.11 -6.24 -4.19
C GLY A 23 -14.81 -7.74 -4.05
N GLU A 24 -13.81 -8.23 -4.76
CA GLU A 24 -13.36 -9.61 -4.69
C GLU A 24 -12.84 -9.96 -3.28
N THR A 25 -13.03 -11.21 -2.89
CA THR A 25 -12.38 -11.72 -1.66
C THR A 25 -10.89 -11.92 -1.90
N ALA A 26 -10.09 -11.90 -0.83
CA ALA A 26 -8.66 -12.16 -0.91
C ALA A 26 -8.35 -13.52 -1.57
N ASP A 27 -9.19 -14.53 -1.33
CA ASP A 27 -9.03 -15.88 -1.93
C ASP A 27 -9.27 -15.87 -3.44
N THR A 28 -10.33 -15.19 -3.91
CA THR A 28 -10.63 -15.08 -5.34
C THR A 28 -9.54 -14.28 -6.05
N PHE A 29 -9.12 -13.17 -5.45
CA PHE A 29 -8.01 -12.37 -5.95
C PHE A 29 -6.72 -13.20 -6.08
N ALA A 30 -6.36 -13.96 -5.02
CA ALA A 30 -5.17 -14.80 -5.03
C ALA A 30 -5.25 -15.91 -6.10
N ALA A 31 -6.42 -16.51 -6.31
CA ALA A 31 -6.60 -17.52 -7.35
C ALA A 31 -6.40 -16.96 -8.76
N ASN A 32 -6.96 -15.76 -9.03
CA ASN A 32 -6.77 -15.06 -10.29
C ASN A 32 -5.29 -14.66 -10.50
N TYR A 33 -4.66 -14.14 -9.45
CA TYR A 33 -3.24 -13.77 -9.48
C TYR A 33 -2.33 -14.98 -9.69
N LYS A 34 -2.66 -16.12 -9.09
CA LYS A 34 -1.95 -17.40 -9.28
C LYS A 34 -1.97 -17.81 -10.76
N SER A 35 -3.16 -17.83 -11.36
CA SER A 35 -3.31 -18.16 -12.78
C SER A 35 -2.46 -17.25 -13.66
N PHE A 36 -2.39 -15.97 -13.35
CA PHE A 36 -1.54 -15.01 -14.06
C PHE A 36 -0.04 -15.34 -13.90
N VAL A 37 0.42 -15.60 -12.67
CA VAL A 37 1.82 -15.95 -12.36
C VAL A 37 2.22 -17.26 -13.09
N GLU A 38 1.35 -18.26 -13.12
CA GLU A 38 1.57 -19.51 -13.83
C GLU A 38 1.75 -19.29 -15.34
N GLN A 39 0.92 -18.43 -15.95
CA GLN A 39 1.05 -18.06 -17.37
C GLN A 39 2.37 -17.32 -17.63
N VAL A 40 2.76 -16.40 -16.76
CA VAL A 40 4.04 -15.68 -16.86
C VAL A 40 5.21 -16.67 -16.81
N LYS A 41 5.19 -17.61 -15.86
CA LYS A 41 6.25 -18.64 -15.71
C LYS A 41 6.31 -19.57 -16.91
N ALA A 42 5.15 -19.92 -17.50
CA ALA A 42 5.10 -20.75 -18.71
C ALA A 42 5.68 -20.02 -19.93
N ALA A 43 5.40 -18.70 -20.04
CA ALA A 43 5.91 -17.89 -21.14
C ALA A 43 7.39 -17.52 -20.98
N LEU A 44 7.87 -17.39 -19.73
CA LEU A 44 9.22 -16.92 -19.38
C LEU A 44 9.89 -17.87 -18.37
N PRO A 45 10.22 -19.12 -18.75
CA PRO A 45 10.65 -20.16 -17.81
C PRO A 45 11.96 -19.84 -17.09
N ASP A 46 12.86 -19.09 -17.72
CA ASP A 46 14.17 -18.72 -17.16
C ASP A 46 14.16 -17.39 -16.41
N THR A 47 13.00 -16.70 -16.39
CA THR A 47 12.86 -15.40 -15.75
C THR A 47 12.53 -15.54 -14.26
N LYS A 48 13.29 -14.84 -13.41
CA LYS A 48 12.97 -14.75 -11.97
C LYS A 48 11.85 -13.74 -11.76
N VAL A 49 10.72 -14.21 -11.22
CA VAL A 49 9.56 -13.38 -10.95
C VAL A 49 9.57 -12.87 -9.50
N TYR A 50 9.31 -11.58 -9.34
CA TYR A 50 9.17 -10.87 -8.07
C TYR A 50 7.77 -10.24 -8.02
N VAL A 51 7.05 -10.42 -6.93
CA VAL A 51 5.72 -9.87 -6.70
C VAL A 51 5.78 -8.90 -5.55
N CYS A 52 5.44 -7.64 -5.77
CA CYS A 52 5.36 -6.63 -4.72
C CYS A 52 4.03 -6.72 -3.98
N SER A 53 4.04 -6.37 -2.70
CA SER A 53 2.81 -6.18 -1.93
C SER A 53 1.97 -5.06 -2.51
N ILE A 54 0.66 -5.10 -2.24
CA ILE A 54 -0.29 -4.07 -2.63
C ILE A 54 -0.24 -2.95 -1.59
N PRO A 55 0.00 -1.69 -1.99
CA PRO A 55 -0.06 -0.56 -1.06
C PRO A 55 -1.50 -0.26 -0.64
N ALA A 56 -1.68 0.12 0.63
CA ALA A 56 -2.98 0.52 1.16
C ALA A 56 -3.51 1.81 0.51
N TYR A 57 -4.80 2.06 0.65
CA TYR A 57 -5.41 3.38 0.45
C TYR A 57 -5.51 4.06 1.80
N LEU A 58 -5.09 5.31 1.87
CA LEU A 58 -5.12 6.11 3.10
C LEU A 58 -6.08 7.28 2.92
N SER A 59 -6.85 7.58 3.96
CA SER A 59 -7.58 8.84 4.05
C SER A 59 -6.71 9.85 4.80
N LEU A 60 -6.40 10.94 4.14
CA LEU A 60 -5.78 12.09 4.76
C LEU A 60 -6.90 12.95 5.35
N THR A 61 -7.28 12.72 6.59
CA THR A 61 -8.15 13.66 7.30
C THR A 61 -7.32 14.88 7.63
N SER A 62 -7.45 15.94 6.82
CA SER A 62 -6.98 17.24 7.23
C SER A 62 -7.87 17.69 8.40
N THR A 63 -7.32 17.80 9.59
CA THR A 63 -7.93 18.55 10.69
C THR A 63 -7.81 20.03 10.35
N GLY A 64 -8.66 20.51 9.46
CA GLY A 64 -8.81 21.90 9.03
C GLY A 64 -10.27 22.28 9.21
N ASP A 65 -10.53 22.95 10.30
CA ASP A 65 -11.57 23.98 10.47
C ASP A 65 -12.91 23.78 9.73
N ALA A 66 -13.82 23.11 10.40
CA ALA A 66 -15.24 23.19 10.07
C ALA A 66 -15.86 24.43 10.77
N THR A 67 -15.54 25.64 10.27
CA THR A 67 -16.41 26.81 10.49
C THR A 67 -17.51 26.75 9.44
N GLY A 68 -18.54 26.00 9.71
CA GLY A 68 -19.79 25.98 8.94
C GLY A 68 -20.93 26.38 9.86
N SER A 69 -21.25 27.66 9.88
CA SER A 69 -22.46 28.21 10.49
C SER A 69 -23.70 27.43 10.02
N ALA A 70 -24.45 26.93 10.97
CA ALA A 70 -25.89 26.77 10.83
C ALA A 70 -26.51 26.99 12.18
N ASP A 71 -27.18 28.15 12.30
CA ASP A 71 -28.11 28.48 13.36
C ASP A 71 -29.11 27.34 13.59
N SER A 72 -29.31 26.99 14.83
CA SER A 72 -30.62 26.60 15.39
C SER A 72 -30.52 26.64 16.90
N ASP A 73 -31.22 27.64 17.44
CA ASP A 73 -31.54 27.80 18.84
C ASP A 73 -32.15 26.52 19.42
N THR A 74 -31.68 26.10 20.57
CA THR A 74 -32.54 25.58 21.66
C THR A 74 -31.77 25.61 22.98
N ASP A 75 -32.27 26.42 23.89
CA ASP A 75 -31.94 26.49 25.30
C ASP A 75 -31.91 25.13 26.02
N SER A 76 -30.94 24.88 26.84
CA SER A 76 -31.12 24.31 28.18
C SER A 76 -29.82 24.30 29.00
N ASP A 77 -29.90 25.02 30.10
CA ASP A 77 -29.07 25.08 31.27
C ASP A 77 -28.52 23.72 31.75
N SER A 78 -27.25 23.67 32.11
CA SER A 78 -26.78 23.14 33.39
C SER A 78 -25.26 23.26 33.55
N LYS A 79 -24.87 23.97 34.60
CA LYS A 79 -23.53 24.07 35.19
C LYS A 79 -22.91 22.72 35.51
N SER A 80 -21.60 22.58 35.30
CA SER A 80 -20.67 22.21 36.37
C SER A 80 -19.21 22.39 35.97
N SER A 81 -18.47 23.05 36.81
CA SER A 81 -17.05 23.33 36.80
C SER A 81 -16.21 22.09 37.11
N SER A 82 -15.06 21.96 36.50
CA SER A 82 -13.80 21.63 37.21
C SER A 82 -12.59 21.81 36.28
N ASP A 83 -11.66 22.60 36.77
CA ASP A 83 -10.31 22.83 36.29
C ASP A 83 -9.50 21.52 36.20
N SER A 84 -8.64 21.41 35.22
CA SER A 84 -7.25 20.98 35.42
C SER A 84 -6.42 21.26 34.18
N ASP A 85 -5.41 22.10 34.37
CA ASP A 85 -4.23 22.29 33.55
C ASP A 85 -3.60 20.97 33.10
N THR A 86 -3.10 20.91 31.87
CA THR A 86 -1.67 20.68 31.63
C THR A 86 -1.35 20.53 30.14
N SER A 87 -0.47 21.41 29.65
CA SER A 87 0.60 21.23 28.68
C SER A 87 0.25 20.83 27.23
N SER A 88 0.35 21.85 26.42
CA SER A 88 0.88 21.88 25.06
C SER A 88 1.85 20.74 24.74
N ASP A 89 1.47 19.93 23.74
CA ASP A 89 2.42 19.38 22.79
C ASP A 89 1.73 19.38 21.43
N ASP A 90 1.99 20.45 20.70
CA ASP A 90 1.51 20.69 19.36
C ASP A 90 2.36 19.86 18.39
N SER A 91 2.07 18.57 18.35
CA SER A 91 2.47 17.72 17.24
C SER A 91 1.24 17.49 16.39
N SER A 92 1.07 18.32 15.38
CA SER A 92 0.14 18.12 14.28
C SER A 92 0.44 16.80 13.57
N SER A 93 0.15 15.70 14.23
CA SER A 93 0.13 14.38 13.65
C SER A 93 -1.18 14.24 12.89
N SER A 94 -1.15 14.49 11.59
CA SER A 94 -2.25 14.13 10.69
C SER A 94 -2.55 12.66 10.90
N LYS A 95 -3.66 12.33 11.56
CA LYS A 95 -4.09 10.95 11.74
C LYS A 95 -4.49 10.41 10.37
N MET A 96 -3.62 9.59 9.80
CA MET A 96 -3.93 8.80 8.63
C MET A 96 -4.81 7.63 9.05
N SER A 97 -5.95 7.45 8.38
CA SER A 97 -6.77 6.26 8.53
C SER A 97 -6.75 5.43 7.25
N THR A 98 -6.63 4.12 7.38
CA THR A 98 -6.69 3.21 6.24
C THR A 98 -8.13 3.15 5.73
N VAL A 99 -8.35 3.54 4.49
CA VAL A 99 -9.66 3.47 3.81
C VAL A 99 -9.90 2.07 3.23
N LEU A 100 -8.84 1.42 2.76
CA LEU A 100 -8.89 0.07 2.23
C LEU A 100 -7.84 -0.78 2.93
N ASP A 101 -8.31 -1.78 3.69
CA ASP A 101 -7.43 -2.76 4.31
C ASP A 101 -7.01 -3.80 3.27
N VAL A 102 -5.73 -3.83 2.96
CA VAL A 102 -5.11 -4.76 2.01
C VAL A 102 -4.37 -5.91 2.70
N THR A 103 -4.51 -6.05 4.02
CA THR A 103 -3.75 -7.03 4.82
C THR A 103 -4.04 -8.45 4.36
N SER A 104 -5.30 -8.84 4.26
CA SER A 104 -5.70 -10.19 3.84
C SER A 104 -5.23 -10.52 2.41
N TYR A 105 -5.26 -9.55 1.50
CA TYR A 105 -4.78 -9.71 0.13
C TYR A 105 -3.26 -9.91 0.08
N ASN A 106 -2.51 -9.15 0.88
CA ASN A 106 -1.06 -9.29 0.96
C ASN A 106 -0.63 -10.60 1.60
N GLU A 107 -1.35 -11.11 2.59
CA GLU A 107 -1.12 -12.43 3.17
C GLU A 107 -1.39 -13.55 2.15
N ALA A 108 -2.47 -13.43 1.39
CA ALA A 108 -2.78 -14.36 0.30
C ALA A 108 -1.70 -14.33 -0.80
N LEU A 109 -1.25 -13.15 -1.23
CA LEU A 109 -0.13 -13.01 -2.17
C LEU A 109 1.17 -13.62 -1.63
N LYS A 110 1.47 -13.41 -0.37
CA LYS A 110 2.68 -13.98 0.27
C LYS A 110 2.65 -15.51 0.30
N THR A 111 1.46 -16.07 0.54
CA THR A 111 1.23 -17.52 0.51
C THR A 111 1.40 -18.07 -0.92
N LEU A 112 0.74 -17.44 -1.88
CA LEU A 112 0.85 -17.76 -3.31
C LEU A 112 2.31 -17.71 -3.79
N CYS A 113 3.06 -16.69 -3.40
CA CYS A 113 4.46 -16.57 -3.79
C CYS A 113 5.32 -17.74 -3.30
N LYS A 114 5.02 -18.27 -2.10
CA LYS A 114 5.69 -19.47 -1.58
C LYS A 114 5.33 -20.72 -2.39
N GLU A 115 4.06 -20.90 -2.69
CA GLU A 115 3.56 -22.04 -3.47
C GLU A 115 4.16 -22.05 -4.88
N GLU A 116 4.11 -20.91 -5.55
CA GLU A 116 4.61 -20.74 -6.92
C GLU A 116 6.13 -20.58 -7.00
N LYS A 117 6.84 -20.56 -5.88
CA LYS A 117 8.31 -20.39 -5.80
C LYS A 117 8.79 -19.09 -6.48
N VAL A 118 7.97 -18.03 -6.40
CA VAL A 118 8.33 -16.68 -6.80
C VAL A 118 8.71 -15.84 -5.58
N LYS A 119 9.40 -14.74 -5.79
CA LYS A 119 9.86 -13.87 -4.69
C LYS A 119 8.79 -12.84 -4.33
N TYR A 120 8.40 -12.80 -3.06
CA TYR A 120 7.59 -11.71 -2.50
C TYR A 120 8.48 -10.56 -2.05
N VAL A 121 8.12 -9.34 -2.44
CA VAL A 121 8.78 -8.10 -2.01
C VAL A 121 7.80 -7.33 -1.13
N ASP A 122 8.12 -7.24 0.14
CA ASP A 122 7.29 -6.57 1.12
C ASP A 122 7.54 -5.05 1.09
N THR A 123 6.50 -4.30 0.77
CA THR A 123 6.47 -2.83 0.78
C THR A 123 5.37 -2.29 1.70
N THR A 124 4.80 -3.15 2.56
CA THR A 124 3.66 -2.79 3.43
C THR A 124 4.01 -1.79 4.51
N ASP A 125 5.29 -1.62 4.82
CA ASP A 125 5.82 -0.63 5.76
C ASP A 125 5.98 0.78 5.15
N LEU A 126 5.74 0.94 3.84
CA LEU A 126 5.76 2.25 3.18
C LEU A 126 4.43 2.98 3.41
N THR A 127 4.19 3.42 4.65
CA THR A 127 2.94 4.05 5.11
C THR A 127 3.09 5.51 5.50
N ASP A 128 4.25 6.13 5.27
CA ASP A 128 4.46 7.54 5.56
C ASP A 128 3.55 8.42 4.70
N ALA A 129 3.03 9.51 5.29
CA ALA A 129 2.12 10.44 4.61
C ALA A 129 2.75 11.04 3.34
N SER A 130 4.06 11.26 3.31
CA SER A 130 4.78 11.80 2.16
C SER A 130 4.77 10.87 0.94
N TYR A 131 4.45 9.60 1.12
CA TYR A 131 4.32 8.61 0.05
C TYR A 131 2.99 8.69 -0.69
N TYR A 132 2.02 9.42 -0.15
CA TYR A 132 0.68 9.54 -0.71
C TYR A 132 0.40 10.98 -1.15
N GLY A 133 -0.32 11.13 -2.25
CA GLY A 133 -0.87 12.41 -2.68
C GLY A 133 -2.01 12.86 -1.76
N GLU A 134 -2.50 14.06 -1.99
CA GLU A 134 -3.59 14.68 -1.19
C GLU A 134 -4.88 13.84 -1.19
N ASP A 135 -5.08 13.01 -2.20
CA ASP A 135 -6.23 12.10 -2.34
C ASP A 135 -6.05 10.79 -1.55
N GLY A 136 -4.91 10.56 -0.92
CA GLY A 136 -4.58 9.33 -0.20
C GLY A 136 -4.51 8.08 -1.07
N SER A 137 -4.75 8.21 -2.37
CA SER A 137 -4.77 7.11 -3.33
C SER A 137 -3.63 7.17 -4.34
N THR A 138 -3.20 8.35 -4.72
CA THR A 138 -2.09 8.54 -5.65
C THR A 138 -0.76 8.34 -4.93
N MET A 139 0.17 7.61 -5.55
CA MET A 139 1.52 7.44 -5.02
C MET A 139 2.43 8.57 -5.49
N THR A 140 3.20 9.14 -4.55
CA THR A 140 4.19 10.18 -4.86
C THR A 140 5.49 9.60 -5.41
N LYS A 141 6.35 10.47 -5.94
CA LYS A 141 7.70 10.10 -6.36
C LYS A 141 8.50 9.43 -5.23
N ALA A 142 8.36 9.94 -3.99
CA ALA A 142 9.04 9.40 -2.81
C ALA A 142 8.66 7.93 -2.54
N TYR A 143 7.38 7.57 -2.73
CA TYR A 143 6.93 6.18 -2.65
C TYR A 143 7.66 5.28 -3.67
N TYR A 144 7.68 5.70 -4.94
CA TYR A 144 8.31 4.90 -5.98
C TYR A 144 9.81 4.73 -5.76
N GLU A 145 10.50 5.75 -5.26
CA GLU A 145 11.93 5.67 -4.91
C GLU A 145 12.15 4.67 -3.76
N ALA A 146 11.33 4.74 -2.71
CA ALA A 146 11.40 3.79 -1.59
C ALA A 146 11.06 2.36 -2.03
N CYS A 147 10.03 2.19 -2.85
CA CYS A 147 9.63 0.90 -3.43
C CYS A 147 10.75 0.29 -4.28
N ILE A 148 11.37 1.08 -5.17
CA ILE A 148 12.50 0.65 -6.00
C ILE A 148 13.66 0.19 -5.13
N ASN A 149 14.00 0.90 -4.05
CA ASN A 149 15.09 0.49 -3.15
C ASN A 149 14.81 -0.90 -2.53
N LYS A 150 13.58 -1.16 -2.08
CA LYS A 150 13.18 -2.49 -1.58
C LYS A 150 13.28 -3.59 -2.64
N ILE A 151 12.86 -3.27 -3.86
CA ILE A 151 12.97 -4.18 -5.01
C ILE A 151 14.44 -4.48 -5.30
N LEU A 152 15.29 -3.47 -5.32
CA LEU A 152 16.73 -3.64 -5.54
C LEU A 152 17.38 -4.50 -4.46
N GLU A 153 17.03 -4.28 -3.20
CA GLU A 153 17.49 -5.14 -2.11
C GLU A 153 17.05 -6.60 -2.28
N ALA A 154 15.78 -6.83 -2.62
CA ALA A 154 15.23 -8.17 -2.78
C ALA A 154 15.78 -8.90 -4.02
N ALA A 155 15.92 -8.18 -5.14
CA ALA A 155 16.29 -8.75 -6.42
C ALA A 155 17.80 -8.79 -6.68
N PHE A 156 18.58 -7.90 -6.05
CA PHE A 156 20.00 -7.67 -6.37
C PHE A 156 20.93 -7.75 -5.15
N ARG A 157 20.44 -8.19 -3.99
CA ARG A 157 21.21 -8.30 -2.72
C ARG A 157 22.56 -9.04 -2.86
N ASN A 158 22.79 -9.80 -3.92
CA ASN A 158 24.04 -10.50 -4.17
C ASN A 158 25.05 -9.70 -5.02
N TYR A 159 24.75 -8.46 -5.36
CA TYR A 159 25.68 -7.54 -6.02
C TYR A 159 26.33 -6.58 -5.00
N VAL A 160 26.72 -7.10 -3.85
CA VAL A 160 27.71 -6.38 -3.02
C VAL A 160 29.03 -6.50 -3.75
N ILE A 161 29.49 -5.39 -4.28
CA ILE A 161 30.80 -5.21 -4.89
C ILE A 161 31.85 -5.75 -3.91
N GLN A 162 32.58 -6.77 -4.32
CA GLN A 162 33.83 -7.17 -3.68
C GLN A 162 34.91 -6.19 -4.08
#